data_5dc338d3d55b0c3d9182d134cc730362
#
_entry.id   5dc338d3d55b0c3d9182d134cc730362
#
_cell.length_a   1.000
_cell.length_b   1.000
_cell.length_c   1.000
_cell.angle_alpha   90.00
_cell.angle_beta   90.00
_cell.angle_gamma   90.00
#
_symmetry.space_group_name_H-M   'P 1'
#
loop_
_entity.id
_entity.type
_entity.pdbx_description
1 polymer ?
#
loop_
_entity_poly.entity_id
_entity_poly.type
_entity_poly.pdbx_seq_one_letter_code
_entity_poly.pdbx_strand_id
1 'polypeptide(L)'
;MADIKNKWTQPTQPPPPLFLGKKERDLVKQVNDELMERVVGQAVLYYPVDLEHTNFHSLYNEAIVKSFLPPVQIYALIEFQGQETKTDKHGIDKIVKITVHFHKRRLTEDQNLFVREGDFIAYGENYYEIVSLKEPKEMFGQADKRVEIAAECIKSREGTFDGT
;
A
#
# COMPACT_ATOMS: atom_id res chain seq x y z
N MET A 1 3.88 -53.01 -29.85
CA MET A 1 3.60 -51.58 -30.10
C MET A 1 3.67 -50.88 -28.77
N ALA A 2 4.67 -50.08 -28.55
CA ALA A 2 4.79 -49.31 -27.30
C ALA A 2 3.76 -48.19 -27.33
N ASP A 3 2.84 -48.19 -26.35
CA ASP A 3 1.92 -47.09 -26.11
C ASP A 3 2.73 -45.83 -25.90
N ILE A 4 2.60 -44.92 -26.85
CA ILE A 4 3.08 -43.55 -26.69
C ILE A 4 2.13 -42.90 -25.67
N LYS A 5 2.42 -43.07 -24.37
CA LYS A 5 1.77 -42.32 -23.31
C LYS A 5 1.98 -40.86 -23.64
N ASN A 6 0.88 -40.17 -23.84
CA ASN A 6 0.86 -38.71 -24.07
C ASN A 6 1.75 -38.04 -23.05
N LYS A 7 2.88 -37.51 -23.51
CA LYS A 7 3.92 -36.90 -22.69
C LYS A 7 3.45 -35.57 -21.99
N TRP A 8 2.27 -35.11 -22.34
CA TRP A 8 1.73 -33.81 -21.96
C TRP A 8 0.31 -33.90 -21.35
N THR A 9 0.06 -34.94 -20.57
CA THR A 9 -1.20 -35.03 -19.82
C THR A 9 -1.13 -34.12 -18.59
N GLN A 10 -2.13 -33.31 -18.43
CA GLN A 10 -2.29 -32.52 -17.20
C GLN A 10 -2.47 -33.47 -16.00
N PRO A 11 -1.79 -33.22 -14.87
CA PRO A 11 -2.01 -33.99 -13.67
C PRO A 11 -3.46 -33.88 -13.23
N THR A 12 -4.10 -34.99 -12.93
CA THR A 12 -5.50 -35.04 -12.45
C THR A 12 -5.67 -34.46 -11.06
N GLN A 13 -4.60 -34.38 -10.29
CA GLN A 13 -4.53 -33.67 -9.01
C GLN A 13 -3.23 -32.90 -8.93
N PRO A 14 -3.25 -31.64 -8.51
CA PRO A 14 -2.02 -30.91 -8.24
C PRO A 14 -1.23 -31.62 -7.14
N PRO A 15 0.10 -31.75 -7.28
CA PRO A 15 0.91 -32.28 -6.20
C PRO A 15 0.69 -31.46 -4.91
N PRO A 16 0.68 -32.14 -3.74
CA PRO A 16 0.55 -31.39 -2.49
C PRO A 16 1.68 -30.36 -2.41
N PRO A 17 1.39 -29.14 -1.97
CA PRO A 17 2.40 -28.10 -1.87
C PRO A 17 3.46 -28.51 -0.85
N LEU A 18 4.68 -28.78 -1.32
CA LEU A 18 5.80 -29.21 -0.48
C LEU A 18 6.29 -28.10 0.48
N PHE A 19 6.10 -26.84 0.10
CA PHE A 19 6.64 -25.68 0.83
C PHE A 19 5.60 -24.61 1.19
N LEU A 20 4.31 -24.84 0.97
CA LEU A 20 3.26 -23.86 1.12
C LEU A 20 1.98 -24.46 1.69
N GLY A 21 2.13 -25.30 2.70
CA GLY A 21 1.03 -25.72 3.53
C GLY A 21 0.39 -24.49 4.23
N LYS A 22 -0.81 -24.67 4.74
CA LYS A 22 -1.50 -23.62 5.51
C LYS A 22 -0.64 -23.15 6.70
N LYS A 23 0.04 -24.07 7.37
CA LYS A 23 0.87 -23.79 8.54
C LYS A 23 2.06 -22.87 8.22
N GLU A 24 2.73 -23.13 7.11
CA GLU A 24 3.88 -22.33 6.68
C GLU A 24 3.46 -20.90 6.30
N ARG A 25 2.31 -20.75 5.66
CA ARG A 25 1.74 -19.44 5.33
C ARG A 25 1.32 -18.67 6.58
N ASP A 26 0.68 -19.34 7.51
CA ASP A 26 0.27 -18.72 8.77
C ASP A 26 1.49 -18.29 9.59
N LEU A 27 2.57 -19.09 9.57
CA LEU A 27 3.85 -18.72 10.20
C LEU A 27 4.46 -17.46 9.57
N VAL A 28 4.53 -17.40 8.23
CA VAL A 28 5.06 -16.22 7.53
C VAL A 28 4.22 -14.98 7.84
N LYS A 29 2.90 -15.12 7.86
CA LYS A 29 1.99 -14.04 8.26
C LYS A 29 2.27 -13.55 9.69
N GLN A 30 2.38 -14.47 10.63
CA GLN A 30 2.64 -14.16 12.03
C GLN A 30 3.98 -13.44 12.24
N VAL A 31 5.04 -13.95 11.60
CA VAL A 31 6.37 -13.32 11.68
C VAL A 31 6.34 -11.92 11.06
N ASN A 32 5.64 -11.77 9.95
CA ASN A 32 5.54 -10.47 9.29
C ASN A 32 4.71 -9.46 10.11
N ASP A 33 3.63 -9.92 10.76
CA ASP A 33 2.84 -9.10 11.68
C ASP A 33 3.71 -8.60 12.85
N GLU A 34 4.47 -9.49 13.47
CA GLU A 34 5.33 -9.15 14.59
C GLU A 34 6.45 -8.19 14.17
N LEU A 35 7.04 -8.43 13.00
CA LEU A 35 8.09 -7.57 12.44
C LEU A 35 7.56 -6.15 12.20
N MET A 36 6.42 -6.02 11.55
CA MET A 36 5.84 -4.73 11.19
C MET A 36 5.29 -3.95 12.38
N GLU A 37 4.77 -4.63 13.39
CA GLU A 37 4.18 -3.93 14.54
C GLU A 37 5.17 -3.63 15.66
N ARG A 38 6.16 -4.49 15.86
CA ARG A 38 7.01 -4.41 17.06
C ARG A 38 8.46 -4.07 16.77
N VAL A 39 8.98 -4.43 15.59
CA VAL A 39 10.43 -4.34 15.35
C VAL A 39 10.78 -3.18 14.44
N VAL A 40 10.15 -3.05 13.29
CA VAL A 40 10.55 -2.10 12.24
C VAL A 40 9.46 -1.08 11.92
N GLY A 41 8.21 -1.43 12.12
CA GLY A 41 7.07 -0.59 11.74
C GLY A 41 6.97 0.66 12.62
N GLN A 42 6.58 1.74 11.97
CA GLN A 42 6.31 3.03 12.60
C GLN A 42 4.82 3.33 12.57
N ALA A 43 4.33 3.97 13.62
CA ALA A 43 2.94 4.42 13.67
C ALA A 43 2.74 5.60 12.72
N VAL A 44 1.78 5.47 11.83
CA VAL A 44 1.34 6.53 10.92
C VAL A 44 -0.16 6.72 11.05
N LEU A 45 -0.64 7.93 10.77
CA LEU A 45 -2.06 8.23 10.71
C LEU A 45 -2.50 8.23 9.24
N TYR A 46 -3.46 7.40 8.94
CA TYR A 46 -4.05 7.31 7.61
C TYR A 46 -5.36 8.09 7.58
N TYR A 47 -5.48 8.97 6.60
CA TYR A 47 -6.63 9.83 6.38
C TYR A 47 -7.33 9.43 5.08
N PRO A 48 -8.42 8.65 5.17
CA PRO A 48 -9.20 8.32 3.98
C PRO A 48 -9.95 9.56 3.48
N VAL A 49 -9.94 9.77 2.18
CA VAL A 49 -10.75 10.83 1.57
C VAL A 49 -12.21 10.41 1.55
N ASP A 50 -13.06 11.28 2.06
CA ASP A 50 -14.51 11.13 1.98
C ASP A 50 -15.00 11.58 0.61
N LEU A 51 -15.31 10.60 -0.23
CA LEU A 51 -15.78 10.85 -1.60
C LEU A 51 -17.20 11.44 -1.65
N GLU A 52 -18.01 11.22 -0.63
CA GLU A 52 -19.39 11.69 -0.59
C GLU A 52 -19.46 13.20 -0.27
N HIS A 53 -18.56 13.67 0.59
CA HIS A 53 -18.54 15.07 1.03
C HIS A 53 -17.42 15.90 0.36
N THR A 54 -16.59 15.28 -0.47
CA THR A 54 -15.57 15.98 -1.24
C THR A 54 -16.21 16.80 -2.36
N ASN A 55 -15.87 18.07 -2.46
CA ASN A 55 -16.40 18.96 -3.48
C ASN A 55 -15.56 18.86 -4.76
N PHE A 56 -16.18 18.38 -5.84
CA PHE A 56 -15.54 18.19 -7.13
C PHE A 56 -15.94 19.29 -8.13
N HIS A 57 -14.97 19.70 -8.94
CA HIS A 57 -15.24 20.61 -10.05
C HIS A 57 -15.98 19.84 -11.18
N SER A 58 -17.19 20.30 -11.52
CA SER A 58 -18.08 19.57 -12.45
C SER A 58 -17.51 19.34 -13.85
N LEU A 59 -16.55 20.17 -14.31
CA LEU A 59 -15.99 20.09 -15.64
C LEU A 59 -14.68 19.28 -15.70
N TYR A 60 -13.85 19.37 -14.67
CA TYR A 60 -12.51 18.76 -14.65
C TYR A 60 -12.41 17.53 -13.77
N ASN A 61 -13.46 17.23 -13.01
CA ASN A 61 -13.50 16.12 -12.06
C ASN A 61 -12.37 16.14 -11.01
N GLU A 62 -11.79 17.30 -10.77
CA GLU A 62 -10.78 17.51 -9.74
C GLU A 62 -11.44 17.93 -8.42
N ALA A 63 -10.90 17.42 -7.32
CA ALA A 63 -11.36 17.84 -6.00
C ALA A 63 -10.91 19.29 -5.72
N ILE A 64 -11.87 20.19 -5.50
CA ILE A 64 -11.60 21.58 -5.11
C ILE A 64 -11.23 21.65 -3.62
N VAL A 65 -12.01 20.96 -2.80
CA VAL A 65 -11.77 20.81 -1.36
C VAL A 65 -11.97 19.35 -1.01
N LYS A 66 -10.92 18.71 -0.50
CA LYS A 66 -10.98 17.31 -0.03
C LYS A 66 -11.54 17.30 1.39
N SER A 67 -12.53 16.47 1.62
CA SER A 67 -13.04 16.13 2.95
C SER A 67 -12.44 14.80 3.38
N PHE A 68 -12.13 14.65 4.67
CA PHE A 68 -11.48 13.46 5.21
C PHE A 68 -12.37 12.77 6.24
N LEU A 69 -12.34 11.45 6.23
CA LEU A 69 -12.89 10.65 7.33
C LEU A 69 -11.95 10.72 8.55
N PRO A 70 -12.43 10.31 9.73
CA PRO A 70 -11.59 10.25 10.92
C PRO A 70 -10.30 9.44 10.67
N PRO A 71 -9.15 9.94 11.15
CA PRO A 71 -7.87 9.27 10.92
C PRO A 71 -7.81 7.92 11.63
N VAL A 72 -7.17 6.95 10.96
CA VAL A 72 -6.92 5.61 11.49
C VAL A 72 -5.43 5.43 11.72
N GLN A 73 -5.05 5.03 12.93
CA GLN A 73 -3.67 4.70 13.22
C GLN A 73 -3.33 3.31 12.68
N ILE A 74 -2.27 3.25 11.89
CA ILE A 74 -1.73 2.02 11.31
C ILE A 74 -0.22 1.95 11.50
N TYR A 75 0.32 0.72 11.47
CA TYR A 75 1.76 0.49 11.50
C TYR A 75 2.25 0.14 10.11
N ALA A 76 3.28 0.83 9.67
CA ALA A 76 3.86 0.67 8.35
C ALA A 76 5.38 0.85 8.38
N LEU A 77 6.07 0.25 7.45
CA LEU A 77 7.48 0.51 7.21
C LEU A 77 7.60 1.69 6.24
N ILE A 78 8.43 2.67 6.58
CA ILE A 78 8.64 3.87 5.77
C ILE A 78 10.03 3.86 5.18
N GLU A 79 10.09 3.95 3.86
CA GLU A 79 11.31 4.07 3.10
C GLU A 79 11.40 5.46 2.45
N PHE A 80 12.43 6.22 2.77
CA PHE A 80 12.69 7.51 2.14
C PHE A 80 13.37 7.30 0.80
N GLN A 81 12.71 7.72 -0.28
CA GLN A 81 13.28 7.63 -1.63
C GLN A 81 14.16 8.83 -2.00
N GLY A 82 14.14 9.86 -1.18
CA GLY A 82 14.96 11.04 -1.36
C GLY A 82 14.16 12.29 -1.68
N GLN A 83 14.90 13.36 -1.93
CA GLN A 83 14.35 14.67 -2.25
C GLN A 83 14.78 15.07 -3.66
N GLU A 84 13.84 15.31 -4.53
CA GLU A 84 14.07 15.88 -5.86
C GLU A 84 13.85 17.40 -5.80
N THR A 85 14.80 18.15 -6.30
CA THR A 85 14.69 19.61 -6.45
C THR A 85 14.45 19.94 -7.91
N LYS A 86 13.28 20.46 -8.25
CA LYS A 86 12.97 20.97 -9.59
C LYS A 86 13.10 22.48 -9.58
N THR A 87 13.98 23.01 -10.41
CA THR A 87 14.14 24.44 -10.62
C THR A 87 13.41 24.80 -11.91
N ASP A 88 12.37 25.60 -11.80
CA ASP A 88 11.63 26.13 -12.95
C ASP A 88 11.74 27.66 -12.97
N LYS A 89 11.28 28.31 -14.05
CA LYS A 89 11.25 29.77 -14.22
C LYS A 89 10.47 30.47 -13.09
N HIS A 90 9.60 29.75 -12.38
CA HIS A 90 8.75 30.26 -11.32
C HIS A 90 9.26 29.97 -9.90
N GLY A 91 10.41 29.32 -9.75
CA GLY A 91 11.01 29.03 -8.44
C GLY A 91 11.60 27.64 -8.31
N ILE A 92 11.95 27.32 -7.07
CA ILE A 92 12.49 26.00 -6.69
C ILE A 92 11.37 25.22 -5.98
N ASP A 93 11.00 24.10 -6.56
CA ASP A 93 10.04 23.15 -5.95
C ASP A 93 10.81 21.94 -5.40
N LYS A 94 10.57 21.63 -4.12
CA LYS A 94 11.19 20.49 -3.44
C LYS A 94 10.15 19.38 -3.29
N ILE A 95 10.35 18.30 -4.00
CA ILE A 95 9.48 17.13 -3.95
C ILE A 95 10.14 16.08 -3.07
N VAL A 96 9.53 15.77 -1.94
CA VAL A 96 9.95 14.69 -1.05
C VAL A 96 9.07 13.48 -1.34
N LYS A 97 9.72 12.35 -1.65
CA LYS A 97 9.04 11.08 -1.94
C LYS A 97 9.36 10.06 -0.85
N ILE A 98 8.34 9.37 -0.40
CA ILE A 98 8.46 8.23 0.51
C ILE A 98 7.69 7.04 -0.07
N THR A 99 8.14 5.84 0.23
CA THR A 99 7.36 4.62 0.02
C THR A 99 6.93 4.08 1.37
N VAL A 100 5.65 3.84 1.50
CA VAL A 100 5.05 3.30 2.72
C VAL A 100 4.60 1.87 2.44
N HIS A 101 5.17 0.93 3.18
CA HIS A 101 4.91 -0.50 3.05
C HIS A 101 3.93 -0.94 4.13
N PHE A 102 2.74 -1.36 3.69
CA PHE A 102 1.68 -1.83 4.57
C PHE A 102 1.58 -3.35 4.54
N HIS A 103 1.24 -3.94 5.67
CA HIS A 103 0.89 -5.34 5.74
C HIS A 103 -0.57 -5.53 5.31
N LYS A 104 -0.78 -6.14 4.13
CA LYS A 104 -2.11 -6.27 3.50
C LYS A 104 -3.15 -6.91 4.41
N ARG A 105 -2.79 -8.02 5.06
CA ARG A 105 -3.71 -8.74 5.94
C ARG A 105 -4.23 -7.89 7.10
N ARG A 106 -3.33 -7.15 7.77
CA ARG A 106 -3.71 -6.30 8.90
C ARG A 106 -4.70 -5.22 8.49
N LEU A 107 -4.48 -4.59 7.37
CA LEU A 107 -5.38 -3.57 6.87
C LEU A 107 -6.75 -4.16 6.49
N THR A 108 -6.75 -5.24 5.71
CA THR A 108 -8.00 -5.77 5.14
C THR A 108 -8.78 -6.67 6.10
N GLU A 109 -8.10 -7.59 6.84
CA GLU A 109 -8.77 -8.56 7.70
C GLU A 109 -9.07 -8.00 9.10
N ASP A 110 -8.12 -7.25 9.70
CA ASP A 110 -8.25 -6.80 11.09
C ASP A 110 -8.90 -5.40 11.20
N GLN A 111 -8.55 -4.48 10.30
CA GLN A 111 -9.03 -3.09 10.37
C GLN A 111 -10.13 -2.77 9.34
N ASN A 112 -10.41 -3.69 8.41
CA ASN A 112 -11.35 -3.49 7.29
C ASN A 112 -11.08 -2.18 6.53
N LEU A 113 -9.80 -1.86 6.36
CA LEU A 113 -9.32 -0.66 5.72
C LEU A 113 -8.78 -0.97 4.33
N PHE A 114 -9.23 -0.24 3.34
CA PHE A 114 -8.77 -0.35 1.96
C PHE A 114 -8.04 0.93 1.58
N VAL A 115 -6.72 0.82 1.44
CA VAL A 115 -5.89 1.96 1.02
C VAL A 115 -6.18 2.29 -0.44
N ARG A 116 -6.34 3.58 -0.75
CA ARG A 116 -6.64 4.08 -2.08
C ARG A 116 -5.66 5.16 -2.50
N GLU A 117 -5.47 5.29 -3.80
CA GLU A 117 -4.75 6.42 -4.39
C GLU A 117 -5.53 7.72 -4.14
N GLY A 118 -4.83 8.79 -3.80
CA GLY A 118 -5.42 10.07 -3.43
C GLY A 118 -5.71 10.25 -1.94
N ASP A 119 -5.62 9.18 -1.13
CA ASP A 119 -5.69 9.30 0.33
C ASP A 119 -4.39 9.85 0.91
N PHE A 120 -4.42 10.25 2.19
CA PHE A 120 -3.29 10.90 2.84
C PHE A 120 -2.74 10.08 4.00
N ILE A 121 -1.45 10.26 4.25
CA ILE A 121 -0.74 9.68 5.38
C ILE A 121 -0.04 10.81 6.12
N ALA A 122 -0.27 10.91 7.42
CA ALA A 122 0.53 11.76 8.28
C ALA A 122 1.66 10.95 8.92
N TYR A 123 2.88 11.40 8.69
CA TYR A 123 4.07 10.84 9.30
C TYR A 123 4.97 11.97 9.84
N GLY A 124 5.22 11.92 11.14
CA GLY A 124 5.87 13.03 11.83
C GLY A 124 5.02 14.30 11.75
N GLU A 125 5.61 15.38 11.26
CA GLU A 125 4.94 16.68 11.08
C GLU A 125 4.48 16.91 9.64
N ASN A 126 4.58 15.91 8.78
CA ASN A 126 4.30 16.07 7.36
C ASN A 126 3.14 15.18 6.90
N TYR A 127 2.40 15.71 5.94
CA TYR A 127 1.34 14.99 5.24
C TYR A 127 1.83 14.55 3.86
N TYR A 128 1.52 13.32 3.50
CA TYR A 128 1.90 12.72 2.23
C TYR A 128 0.66 12.20 1.51
N GLU A 129 0.52 12.55 0.26
CA GLU A 129 -0.54 12.04 -0.61
C GLU A 129 -0.07 10.76 -1.29
N ILE A 130 -0.91 9.73 -1.29
CA ILE A 130 -0.68 8.46 -1.97
C ILE A 130 -0.92 8.66 -3.46
N VAL A 131 0.13 8.52 -4.26
CA VAL A 131 0.05 8.72 -5.71
C VAL A 131 -0.11 7.41 -6.45
N SER A 132 0.52 6.35 -5.98
CA SER A 132 0.51 5.04 -6.63
C SER A 132 0.54 3.93 -5.63
N LEU A 133 -0.24 2.87 -5.90
CA LEU A 133 -0.27 1.66 -5.11
C LEU A 133 0.27 0.48 -5.91
N LYS A 134 1.16 -0.29 -5.29
CA LYS A 134 1.74 -1.50 -5.87
C LYS A 134 1.63 -2.65 -4.87
N GLU A 135 1.40 -3.84 -5.36
CA GLU A 135 1.43 -5.07 -4.56
C GLU A 135 2.63 -5.95 -5.00
N PRO A 136 3.87 -5.53 -4.67
CA PRO A 136 5.07 -6.10 -5.29
C PRO A 136 5.46 -7.48 -4.74
N LYS A 137 5.06 -7.81 -3.52
CA LYS A 137 5.50 -9.02 -2.84
C LYS A 137 4.46 -10.11 -2.91
N GLU A 138 4.73 -11.06 -3.78
CA GLU A 138 4.01 -12.32 -3.88
C GLU A 138 4.66 -13.34 -2.96
N MET A 139 3.84 -14.07 -2.20
CA MET A 139 4.34 -15.15 -1.36
C MET A 139 4.74 -16.34 -2.25
N PHE A 140 6.05 -16.60 -2.35
CA PHE A 140 6.64 -17.70 -3.14
C PHE A 140 6.21 -17.72 -4.62
N GLY A 141 6.04 -16.54 -5.22
CA GLY A 141 5.66 -16.41 -6.64
C GLY A 141 4.19 -16.71 -6.93
N GLN A 142 3.33 -16.75 -5.90
CA GLN A 142 1.89 -16.94 -6.08
C GLN A 142 1.19 -15.59 -6.16
N ALA A 143 0.71 -15.24 -7.34
CA ALA A 143 0.07 -13.96 -7.63
C ALA A 143 -1.21 -13.69 -6.82
N ASP A 144 -1.90 -14.75 -6.39
CA ASP A 144 -3.10 -14.69 -5.55
C ASP A 144 -2.81 -14.45 -4.07
N LYS A 145 -1.54 -14.49 -3.66
CA LYS A 145 -1.12 -14.36 -2.27
C LYS A 145 -0.07 -13.27 -2.09
N ARG A 146 -0.56 -12.05 -2.12
CA ARG A 146 0.25 -10.86 -1.87
C ARG A 146 0.16 -10.47 -0.41
N VAL A 147 1.31 -10.18 0.18
CA VAL A 147 1.45 -9.91 1.62
C VAL A 147 1.53 -8.42 1.91
N GLU A 148 2.02 -7.65 0.94
CA GLU A 148 2.38 -6.26 1.11
C GLU A 148 1.69 -5.37 0.09
N ILE A 149 1.32 -4.17 0.54
CA ILE A 149 0.91 -3.05 -0.30
C ILE A 149 1.99 -1.98 -0.15
N ALA A 150 2.66 -1.62 -1.24
CA ALA A 150 3.59 -0.52 -1.27
C ALA A 150 2.90 0.72 -1.85
N ALA A 151 2.81 1.78 -1.07
CA ALA A 151 2.25 3.06 -1.47
C ALA A 151 3.38 4.05 -1.74
N GLU A 152 3.47 4.54 -2.96
CA GLU A 152 4.35 5.65 -3.30
C GLU A 152 3.65 6.96 -2.94
N CYS A 153 4.28 7.74 -2.07
CA CYS A 153 3.68 8.94 -1.52
C CYS A 153 4.56 10.16 -1.79
N ILE A 154 3.92 11.28 -2.04
CA ILE A 154 4.57 12.58 -2.25
C ILE A 154 4.13 13.52 -1.14
N LYS A 155 5.10 14.26 -0.57
CA LYS A 155 4.79 15.28 0.44
C LYS A 155 3.79 16.29 -0.12
N SER A 156 2.68 16.45 0.58
CA SER A 156 1.67 17.45 0.25
C SER A 156 2.21 18.86 0.50
N ARG A 157 1.75 19.82 -0.29
CA ARG A 157 2.07 21.24 -0.06
C ARG A 157 1.34 21.73 1.18
N GLU A 158 1.99 22.62 1.93
CA GLU A 158 1.37 23.31 3.05
C GLU A 158 0.12 24.08 2.55
N GLY A 159 -1.00 23.89 3.21
CA GLY A 159 -2.29 24.46 2.81
C GLY A 159 -3.20 23.56 1.97
N THR A 160 -2.72 22.42 1.49
CA THR A 160 -3.58 21.43 0.81
C THR A 160 -4.34 20.56 1.81
N PHE A 161 -3.82 20.46 3.03
CA PHE A 161 -4.39 19.69 4.12
C PHE A 161 -4.63 20.62 5.32
N ASP A 162 -5.84 21.15 5.44
CA ASP A 162 -6.33 21.80 6.66
C ASP A 162 -6.92 20.69 7.54
N GLY A 163 -6.03 20.00 8.26
CA GLY A 163 -6.40 18.98 9.22
C GLY A 163 -6.99 19.61 10.48
N THR A 164 -8.24 19.98 10.41
CA THR A 164 -9.07 20.28 11.59
C THR A 164 -9.80 19.08 12.10
#